data_3298ec1f956809632be31af40bda6790
#
_entry.id   3298ec1f956809632be31af40bda6790
#
_cell.length_a   1.000
_cell.length_b   1.000
_cell.length_c   1.000
_cell.angle_alpha   90.00
_cell.angle_beta   90.00
_cell.angle_gamma   90.00
#
_symmetry.space_group_name_H-M   'P 1'
#
loop_
_entity.id
_entity.type
_entity.pdbx_description
1 polymer ?
#
loop_
_entity_poly.entity_id
_entity_poly.type
_entity_poly.pdbx_seq_one_letter_code
_entity_poly.pdbx_strand_id
1 'polypeptide(L)'
;LFRSIVMAVTNPESRTYDKMSLFIVPAETPGIEIVRNVGVGAESSKRASHGYVRYNDVRVPADHVLGGEGQAFMIAQTRLGGGRIHHAMRTIALARSAFDMMCERAVSRKTRHGRLADFQMTQEKIADSWIQIEQFRLLVLRTAWLIDKHHDYQKVRRDIAAVKVAMPQVLHDVAQRAMHLHGALGVSDEMPFAKMMVAAESLGIADGATELHKMTVARRTL
;
A
#
# COMPACT_ATOMS: atom_id res chain seq x y z
N LEU A 1 0.55 -13.80 -16.89
CA LEU A 1 -0.83 -13.43 -16.51
C LEU A 1 -1.78 -14.45 -17.13
N PHE A 2 -2.46 -15.25 -16.31
CA PHE A 2 -3.45 -16.20 -16.82
C PHE A 2 -4.80 -15.54 -17.15
N ARG A 3 -5.12 -14.43 -16.45
CA ARG A 3 -6.41 -13.73 -16.59
C ARG A 3 -6.25 -12.28 -16.12
N SER A 4 -7.08 -11.39 -16.68
CA SER A 4 -7.29 -10.03 -16.18
C SER A 4 -8.70 -9.94 -15.58
N ILE A 5 -8.86 -9.11 -14.58
CA ILE A 5 -10.17 -8.63 -14.14
C ILE A 5 -10.29 -7.19 -14.65
N VAL A 6 -11.17 -6.99 -15.62
CA VAL A 6 -11.35 -5.70 -16.29
C VAL A 6 -12.63 -5.05 -15.79
N MET A 7 -12.52 -3.84 -15.27
CA MET A 7 -13.68 -3.01 -14.93
C MET A 7 -14.01 -2.12 -16.12
N ALA A 8 -15.21 -2.25 -16.66
CA ALA A 8 -15.66 -1.48 -17.82
C ALA A 8 -17.02 -0.83 -17.56
N VAL A 9 -17.27 0.30 -18.19
CA VAL A 9 -18.56 0.97 -18.16
C VAL A 9 -19.51 0.19 -19.07
N THR A 10 -20.58 -0.36 -18.49
CA THR A 10 -21.61 -1.12 -19.21
C THR A 10 -22.92 -0.35 -19.35
N ASN A 11 -23.21 0.55 -18.41
CA ASN A 11 -24.41 1.41 -18.47
C ASN A 11 -24.04 2.85 -18.08
N PRO A 12 -23.69 3.72 -19.05
CA PRO A 12 -23.30 5.11 -18.79
C PRO A 12 -24.39 5.95 -18.10
N GLU A 13 -25.66 5.62 -18.33
CA GLU A 13 -26.80 6.38 -17.81
C GLU A 13 -27.17 6.00 -16.36
N SER A 14 -26.62 4.92 -15.84
CA SER A 14 -26.85 4.50 -14.46
C SER A 14 -26.19 5.44 -13.45
N ARG A 15 -26.52 5.27 -12.16
CA ARG A 15 -25.86 5.96 -11.04
C ARG A 15 -24.36 5.69 -11.06
N THR A 16 -23.57 6.64 -10.55
CA THR A 16 -22.09 6.60 -10.60
C THR A 16 -21.47 5.25 -10.18
N TYR A 17 -22.04 4.61 -9.17
CA TYR A 17 -21.50 3.33 -8.65
C TYR A 17 -22.05 2.09 -9.35
N ASP A 18 -23.12 2.23 -10.16
CA ASP A 18 -23.80 1.14 -10.85
C ASP A 18 -23.50 1.12 -12.36
N LYS A 19 -22.59 1.99 -12.82
CA LYS A 19 -22.22 2.13 -14.23
C LYS A 19 -21.31 1.02 -14.75
N MET A 20 -20.61 0.33 -13.86
CA MET A 20 -19.49 -0.52 -14.21
C MET A 20 -19.73 -1.97 -13.84
N SER A 21 -19.28 -2.87 -14.72
CA SER A 21 -19.25 -4.30 -14.50
C SER A 21 -17.81 -4.81 -14.52
N LEU A 22 -17.55 -5.93 -13.86
CA LEU A 22 -16.26 -6.61 -13.87
C LEU A 22 -16.32 -7.82 -14.79
N PHE A 23 -15.30 -7.99 -15.62
CA PHE A 23 -15.16 -9.11 -16.54
C PHE A 23 -13.89 -9.90 -16.26
N ILE A 24 -14.02 -11.23 -16.28
CA ILE A 24 -12.88 -12.14 -16.27
C ILE A 24 -12.42 -12.32 -17.71
N VAL A 25 -11.24 -11.81 -18.03
CA VAL A 25 -10.71 -11.82 -19.40
C VAL A 25 -9.47 -12.73 -19.43
N PRO A 26 -9.50 -13.90 -20.10
CA PRO A 26 -8.31 -14.73 -20.31
C PRO A 26 -7.20 -13.97 -21.03
N ALA A 27 -5.95 -14.28 -20.72
CA ALA A 27 -4.80 -13.54 -21.27
C ALA A 27 -4.67 -13.72 -22.79
N GLU A 28 -5.12 -14.86 -23.30
CA GLU A 28 -5.05 -15.24 -24.71
C GLU A 28 -6.25 -14.71 -25.53
N THR A 29 -7.14 -13.93 -24.91
CA THR A 29 -8.30 -13.36 -25.61
C THR A 29 -7.84 -12.44 -26.72
N PRO A 30 -8.33 -12.62 -27.98
CA PRO A 30 -7.99 -11.74 -29.08
C PRO A 30 -8.29 -10.27 -28.77
N GLY A 31 -7.39 -9.38 -29.18
CA GLY A 31 -7.51 -7.94 -28.93
C GLY A 31 -6.78 -7.45 -27.68
N ILE A 32 -6.20 -8.33 -26.86
CA ILE A 32 -5.32 -7.95 -25.75
C ILE A 32 -3.89 -7.85 -26.24
N GLU A 33 -3.28 -6.71 -26.02
CA GLU A 33 -1.87 -6.45 -26.33
C GLU A 33 -1.13 -5.95 -25.09
N ILE A 34 -0.09 -6.65 -24.65
CA ILE A 34 0.84 -6.13 -23.65
C ILE A 34 1.90 -5.31 -24.41
N VAL A 35 1.69 -4.02 -24.47
CA VAL A 35 2.53 -3.10 -25.25
C VAL A 35 3.95 -3.01 -24.68
N ARG A 36 4.09 -2.95 -23.36
CA ARG A 36 5.38 -2.89 -22.65
C ARG A 36 5.20 -3.13 -21.16
N ASN A 37 6.27 -3.52 -20.51
CA ASN A 37 6.32 -3.54 -19.06
C ASN A 37 6.53 -2.12 -18.48
N VAL A 38 5.97 -1.88 -17.30
CA VAL A 38 6.06 -0.62 -16.57
C VAL A 38 6.64 -0.89 -15.19
N GLY A 39 7.77 -0.27 -14.88
CA GLY A 39 8.34 -0.30 -13.53
C GLY A 39 7.59 0.64 -12.60
N VAL A 40 7.30 0.17 -11.39
CA VAL A 40 6.73 0.97 -10.30
C VAL A 40 7.82 1.26 -9.28
N GLY A 41 7.98 2.54 -8.95
CA GLY A 41 9.03 2.98 -8.05
C GLY A 41 10.43 2.77 -8.65
N ALA A 42 11.28 2.05 -7.96
CA ALA A 42 12.66 1.77 -8.38
C ALA A 42 12.82 0.49 -9.23
N GLU A 43 11.72 -0.10 -9.71
CA GLU A 43 11.77 -1.28 -10.56
C GLU A 43 12.29 -0.94 -11.96
N SER A 44 13.23 -1.74 -12.45
CA SER A 44 13.63 -1.69 -13.86
C SER A 44 12.48 -2.21 -14.74
N SER A 45 12.21 -1.54 -15.87
CA SER A 45 11.21 -2.00 -16.85
C SER A 45 11.41 -3.44 -17.33
N LYS A 46 12.67 -3.93 -17.33
CA LYS A 46 13.01 -5.32 -17.68
C LYS A 46 12.51 -6.35 -16.66
N ARG A 47 12.31 -5.96 -15.41
CA ARG A 47 11.85 -6.81 -14.29
C ARG A 47 10.53 -6.34 -13.69
N ALA A 48 9.87 -5.42 -14.38
CA ALA A 48 8.64 -4.80 -13.90
C ALA A 48 7.48 -5.80 -13.85
N SER A 49 6.71 -5.70 -12.79
CA SER A 49 5.52 -6.55 -12.55
C SER A 49 4.22 -5.96 -13.12
N HIS A 50 4.25 -4.73 -13.65
CA HIS A 50 3.12 -4.06 -14.25
C HIS A 50 3.25 -3.99 -15.77
N GLY A 51 2.11 -3.96 -16.46
CA GLY A 51 2.04 -3.86 -17.91
C GLY A 51 1.24 -2.66 -18.38
N TYR A 52 1.71 -2.02 -19.45
CA TYR A 52 0.85 -1.15 -20.26
C TYR A 52 0.09 -2.06 -21.22
N VAL A 53 -1.22 -2.21 -20.96
CA VAL A 53 -2.08 -3.14 -21.70
C VAL A 53 -3.06 -2.36 -22.54
N ARG A 54 -3.21 -2.78 -23.78
CA ARG A 54 -4.23 -2.26 -24.72
C ARG A 54 -5.29 -3.31 -24.93
N TYR A 55 -6.55 -2.89 -24.92
CA TYR A 55 -7.72 -3.71 -25.22
C TYR A 55 -8.37 -3.16 -26.47
N ASN A 56 -8.34 -3.93 -27.57
CA ASN A 56 -8.89 -3.56 -28.87
C ASN A 56 -10.01 -4.54 -29.21
N ASP A 57 -11.25 -4.08 -29.17
CA ASP A 57 -12.44 -4.87 -29.52
C ASP A 57 -12.46 -6.28 -28.88
N VAL A 58 -12.04 -6.35 -27.62
CA VAL A 58 -11.97 -7.61 -26.86
C VAL A 58 -13.38 -8.11 -26.56
N ARG A 59 -13.66 -9.35 -26.96
CA ARG A 59 -14.94 -10.02 -26.73
C ARG A 59 -14.77 -11.19 -25.79
N VAL A 60 -15.65 -11.28 -24.79
CA VAL A 60 -15.71 -12.41 -23.85
C VAL A 60 -17.15 -12.92 -23.75
N PRO A 61 -17.34 -14.18 -23.39
CA PRO A 61 -18.69 -14.74 -23.13
C PRO A 61 -19.41 -13.99 -22.02
N ALA A 62 -20.74 -13.94 -22.07
CA ALA A 62 -21.56 -13.22 -21.10
C ALA A 62 -21.41 -13.77 -19.65
N ASP A 63 -21.14 -15.05 -19.51
CA ASP A 63 -20.88 -15.71 -18.21
C ASP A 63 -19.52 -15.37 -17.58
N HIS A 64 -18.67 -14.61 -18.30
CA HIS A 64 -17.44 -14.05 -17.74
C HIS A 64 -17.67 -12.79 -16.89
N VAL A 65 -18.90 -12.32 -16.73
CA VAL A 65 -19.23 -11.24 -15.79
C VAL A 65 -19.00 -11.73 -14.35
N LEU A 66 -18.16 -11.03 -13.62
CA LEU A 66 -17.90 -11.33 -12.21
C LEU A 66 -18.98 -10.69 -11.33
N GLY A 67 -19.81 -11.51 -10.71
CA GLY A 67 -20.99 -11.07 -9.97
C GLY A 67 -22.15 -10.73 -10.92
N GLY A 68 -22.71 -9.54 -10.78
CA GLY A 68 -23.79 -9.04 -11.65
C GLY A 68 -23.38 -7.80 -12.41
N GLU A 69 -24.15 -7.47 -13.44
CA GLU A 69 -24.00 -6.22 -14.17
C GLU A 69 -24.21 -5.02 -13.22
N GLY A 70 -23.38 -3.99 -13.35
CA GLY A 70 -23.39 -2.81 -12.49
C GLY A 70 -22.78 -3.00 -11.10
N GLN A 71 -22.30 -4.18 -10.73
CA GLN A 71 -21.81 -4.48 -9.37
C GLN A 71 -20.29 -4.30 -9.19
N ALA A 72 -19.57 -3.83 -10.20
CA ALA A 72 -18.13 -3.75 -10.18
C ALA A 72 -17.57 -2.99 -8.99
N PHE A 73 -18.14 -1.84 -8.67
CA PHE A 73 -17.67 -1.01 -7.57
C PHE A 73 -17.83 -1.70 -6.22
N MET A 74 -18.96 -2.34 -5.96
CA MET A 74 -19.23 -3.05 -4.71
C MET A 74 -18.28 -4.23 -4.53
N ILE A 75 -18.08 -5.04 -5.56
CA ILE A 75 -17.17 -6.18 -5.56
C ILE A 75 -15.73 -5.73 -5.30
N ALA A 76 -15.29 -4.67 -5.98
CA ALA A 76 -13.96 -4.09 -5.78
C ALA A 76 -13.77 -3.58 -4.34
N GLN A 77 -14.74 -2.88 -3.75
CA GLN A 77 -14.65 -2.37 -2.38
C GLN A 77 -14.60 -3.48 -1.34
N THR A 78 -15.35 -4.57 -1.54
CA THR A 78 -15.30 -5.74 -0.64
C THR A 78 -13.90 -6.34 -0.63
N ARG A 79 -13.30 -6.55 -1.78
CA ARG A 79 -11.92 -7.08 -1.90
C ARG A 79 -10.89 -6.12 -1.31
N LEU A 80 -11.01 -4.81 -1.59
CA LEU A 80 -10.05 -3.80 -1.15
C LEU A 80 -10.09 -3.56 0.37
N GLY A 81 -11.23 -3.80 1.02
CA GLY A 81 -11.37 -3.66 2.47
C GLY A 81 -10.33 -4.48 3.24
N GLY A 82 -10.28 -5.79 2.98
CA GLY A 82 -9.27 -6.68 3.56
C GLY A 82 -7.86 -6.42 3.06
N GLY A 83 -7.70 -6.07 1.79
CA GLY A 83 -6.41 -5.75 1.18
C GLY A 83 -5.68 -4.60 1.87
N ARG A 84 -6.40 -3.56 2.29
CA ARG A 84 -5.83 -2.41 3.00
C ARG A 84 -5.21 -2.78 4.35
N ILE A 85 -5.85 -3.67 5.10
CA ILE A 85 -5.29 -4.18 6.38
C ILE A 85 -4.08 -5.08 6.12
N HIS A 86 -4.11 -5.92 5.09
CA HIS A 86 -2.95 -6.72 4.70
C HIS A 86 -1.74 -5.85 4.36
N HIS A 87 -1.92 -4.77 3.58
CA HIS A 87 -0.84 -3.82 3.30
C HIS A 87 -0.31 -3.15 4.58
N ALA A 88 -1.18 -2.80 5.51
CA ALA A 88 -0.78 -2.21 6.79
C ALA A 88 0.07 -3.17 7.65
N MET A 89 -0.30 -4.45 7.71
CA MET A 89 0.49 -5.47 8.42
C MET A 89 1.89 -5.63 7.80
N ARG A 90 1.99 -5.67 6.48
CA ARG A 90 3.29 -5.71 5.78
C ARG A 90 4.12 -4.45 6.04
N THR A 91 3.47 -3.30 6.14
CA THR A 91 4.13 -2.02 6.44
C THR A 91 4.74 -2.02 7.84
N ILE A 92 4.03 -2.58 8.84
CA ILE A 92 4.59 -2.75 10.20
C ILE A 92 5.88 -3.58 10.14
N ALA A 93 5.88 -4.70 9.40
CA ALA A 93 7.06 -5.54 9.27
C ALA A 93 8.24 -4.81 8.61
N LEU A 94 7.99 -4.03 7.54
CA LEU A 94 9.03 -3.23 6.89
C LEU A 94 9.58 -2.13 7.81
N ALA A 95 8.69 -1.39 8.49
CA ALA A 95 9.09 -0.35 9.44
C ALA A 95 9.90 -0.95 10.61
N ARG A 96 9.48 -2.11 11.12
CA ARG A 96 10.21 -2.82 12.16
C ARG A 96 11.60 -3.26 11.70
N SER A 97 11.71 -3.81 10.50
CA SER A 97 13.01 -4.19 9.92
C SER A 97 13.94 -2.97 9.78
N ALA A 98 13.43 -1.84 9.30
CA ALA A 98 14.22 -0.60 9.23
C ALA A 98 14.65 -0.12 10.61
N PHE A 99 13.77 -0.21 11.60
CA PHE A 99 14.06 0.14 12.99
C PHE A 99 15.14 -0.76 13.61
N ASP A 100 15.05 -2.06 13.41
CA ASP A 100 16.03 -3.01 13.95
C ASP A 100 17.43 -2.75 13.35
N MET A 101 17.52 -2.53 12.03
CA MET A 101 18.76 -2.13 11.36
C MET A 101 19.30 -0.79 11.88
N MET A 102 18.42 0.18 12.16
CA MET A 102 18.79 1.48 12.74
C MET A 102 19.39 1.30 14.13
N CYS A 103 18.80 0.48 14.98
CA CYS A 103 19.29 0.18 16.33
C CYS A 103 20.65 -0.52 16.28
N GLU A 104 20.80 -1.55 15.43
CA GLU A 104 22.05 -2.25 15.23
C GLU A 104 23.16 -1.30 14.76
N ARG A 105 22.86 -0.43 13.81
CA ARG A 105 23.80 0.60 13.36
C ARG A 105 24.18 1.55 14.47
N ALA A 106 23.23 1.98 15.28
CA ALA A 106 23.47 2.92 16.37
C ALA A 106 24.46 2.36 17.40
N VAL A 107 24.36 1.09 17.76
CA VAL A 107 25.24 0.48 18.75
C VAL A 107 26.59 0.02 18.19
N SER A 108 26.63 -0.35 16.89
CA SER A 108 27.85 -0.87 16.26
C SER A 108 28.79 0.22 15.74
N ARG A 109 28.25 1.35 15.24
CA ARG A 109 29.06 2.41 14.62
C ARG A 109 29.73 3.30 15.65
N LYS A 110 31.05 3.24 15.68
CA LYS A 110 31.91 4.14 16.47
C LYS A 110 32.24 5.40 15.68
N THR A 111 32.22 6.54 16.34
CA THR A 111 32.68 7.84 15.87
C THR A 111 33.87 8.27 16.67
N ARG A 112 34.42 9.48 16.37
CA ARG A 112 35.49 10.11 17.16
C ARG A 112 35.09 10.31 18.64
N HIS A 113 33.79 10.51 18.93
CA HIS A 113 33.27 10.91 20.22
C HIS A 113 32.41 9.87 20.94
N GLY A 114 32.41 8.64 20.48
CA GLY A 114 31.62 7.53 21.03
C GLY A 114 30.82 6.78 19.97
N ARG A 115 29.90 5.93 20.39
CA ARG A 115 28.98 5.22 19.48
C ARG A 115 27.87 6.18 19.03
N LEU A 116 27.26 5.92 17.89
CA LEU A 116 26.09 6.70 17.46
C LEU A 116 24.96 6.67 18.51
N ALA A 117 24.76 5.55 19.19
CA ALA A 117 23.78 5.40 20.26
C ALA A 117 23.99 6.34 21.45
N ASP A 118 25.21 6.86 21.66
CA ASP A 118 25.54 7.73 22.78
C ASP A 118 25.09 9.19 22.54
N PHE A 119 24.61 9.54 21.33
CA PHE A 119 24.20 10.89 20.97
C PHE A 119 22.67 11.07 21.08
N GLN A 120 22.23 12.17 21.68
CA GLN A 120 20.81 12.48 21.90
C GLN A 120 19.98 12.51 20.61
N MET A 121 20.50 13.08 19.51
CA MET A 121 19.81 13.11 18.21
C MET A 121 19.61 11.71 17.60
N THR A 122 20.42 10.73 17.98
CA THR A 122 20.23 9.34 17.60
C THR A 122 19.16 8.69 18.47
N GLN A 123 19.22 8.95 19.78
CA GLN A 123 18.22 8.44 20.74
C GLN A 123 16.83 8.97 20.43
N GLU A 124 16.68 10.24 20.04
CA GLU A 124 15.43 10.83 19.54
C GLU A 124 14.87 10.04 18.35
N LYS A 125 15.68 9.80 17.31
CA LYS A 125 15.25 9.03 16.13
C LYS A 125 14.76 7.62 16.47
N ILE A 126 15.44 6.97 17.41
CA ILE A 126 15.08 5.63 17.88
C ILE A 126 13.76 5.69 18.66
N ALA A 127 13.62 6.63 19.61
CA ALA A 127 12.42 6.79 20.42
C ALA A 127 11.19 7.11 19.56
N ASP A 128 11.30 8.10 18.66
CA ASP A 128 10.22 8.49 17.76
C ASP A 128 9.79 7.35 16.85
N SER A 129 10.74 6.59 16.32
CA SER A 129 10.45 5.47 15.44
C SER A 129 9.72 4.35 16.18
N TRP A 130 10.15 4.02 17.39
CA TRP A 130 9.49 3.01 18.22
C TRP A 130 8.06 3.42 18.56
N ILE A 131 7.88 4.65 19.04
CA ILE A 131 6.55 5.20 19.38
C ILE A 131 5.63 5.16 18.17
N GLN A 132 6.09 5.61 17.02
CA GLN A 132 5.31 5.68 15.78
C GLN A 132 4.91 4.28 15.28
N ILE A 133 5.80 3.30 15.35
CA ILE A 133 5.53 1.91 14.99
C ILE A 133 4.46 1.32 15.93
N GLU A 134 4.60 1.49 17.25
CA GLU A 134 3.66 0.90 18.22
C GLU A 134 2.27 1.56 18.15
N GLN A 135 2.19 2.89 17.98
CA GLN A 135 0.92 3.58 17.74
C GLN A 135 0.23 3.02 16.49
N PHE A 136 0.96 2.87 15.39
CA PHE A 136 0.42 2.33 14.15
C PHE A 136 0.01 0.87 14.30
N ARG A 137 0.83 0.06 14.93
CA ARG A 137 0.54 -1.35 15.22
C ARG A 137 -0.76 -1.51 16.02
N LEU A 138 -0.96 -0.73 17.07
CA LEU A 138 -2.17 -0.74 17.89
C LEU A 138 -3.40 -0.29 17.07
N LEU A 139 -3.26 0.71 16.21
CA LEU A 139 -4.34 1.14 15.31
C LEU A 139 -4.75 0.01 14.36
N VAL A 140 -3.78 -0.72 13.79
CA VAL A 140 -4.04 -1.87 12.90
C VAL A 140 -4.72 -3.01 13.64
N LEU A 141 -4.21 -3.39 14.82
CA LEU A 141 -4.79 -4.45 15.65
C LEU A 141 -6.22 -4.12 16.08
N ARG A 142 -6.46 -2.88 16.54
CA ARG A 142 -7.80 -2.42 16.89
C ARG A 142 -8.74 -2.50 15.68
N THR A 143 -8.28 -2.11 14.50
CA THR A 143 -9.09 -2.14 13.29
C THR A 143 -9.40 -3.58 12.87
N ALA A 144 -8.43 -4.49 12.95
CA ALA A 144 -8.64 -5.92 12.69
C ALA A 144 -9.67 -6.52 13.66
N TRP A 145 -9.54 -6.23 14.96
CA TRP A 145 -10.51 -6.66 15.97
C TRP A 145 -11.92 -6.13 15.69
N LEU A 146 -12.06 -4.86 15.24
CA LEU A 146 -13.35 -4.30 14.88
C LEU A 146 -13.96 -5.00 13.65
N ILE A 147 -13.14 -5.40 12.68
CA ILE A 147 -13.59 -6.17 11.52
C ILE A 147 -14.14 -7.52 11.97
N ASP A 148 -13.41 -8.23 12.81
CA ASP A 148 -13.83 -9.54 13.35
C ASP A 148 -15.10 -9.41 14.20
N LYS A 149 -15.21 -8.34 14.99
CA LYS A 149 -16.39 -8.09 15.84
C LYS A 149 -17.65 -7.79 15.04
N HIS A 150 -17.54 -7.04 13.95
CA HIS A 150 -18.72 -6.55 13.23
C HIS A 150 -19.02 -7.34 11.97
N HIS A 151 -18.05 -8.07 11.40
CA HIS A 151 -18.16 -8.76 10.10
C HIS A 151 -18.72 -7.87 8.97
N ASP A 152 -18.50 -6.55 9.10
CA ASP A 152 -19.03 -5.53 8.19
C ASP A 152 -18.01 -4.41 7.97
N TYR A 153 -17.41 -4.40 6.78
CA TYR A 153 -16.42 -3.39 6.38
C TYR A 153 -16.99 -1.97 6.34
N GLN A 154 -18.31 -1.79 6.15
CA GLN A 154 -18.91 -0.47 6.12
C GLN A 154 -18.95 0.16 7.50
N LYS A 155 -19.21 -0.61 8.54
CA LYS A 155 -19.15 -0.16 9.93
C LYS A 155 -17.76 0.24 10.36
N VAL A 156 -16.74 -0.43 9.85
CA VAL A 156 -15.31 -0.24 10.19
C VAL A 156 -14.59 0.68 9.19
N ARG A 157 -15.30 1.23 8.21
CA ARG A 157 -14.72 1.98 7.10
C ARG A 157 -13.88 3.19 7.55
N ARG A 158 -14.26 3.87 8.63
CA ARG A 158 -13.47 4.98 9.21
C ARG A 158 -12.10 4.49 9.70
N ASP A 159 -12.10 3.41 10.46
CA ASP A 159 -10.87 2.88 11.06
C ASP A 159 -9.94 2.30 9.99
N ILE A 160 -10.47 1.60 8.99
CA ILE A 160 -9.71 1.14 7.81
C ILE A 160 -9.09 2.33 7.05
N ALA A 161 -9.85 3.43 6.89
CA ALA A 161 -9.33 4.63 6.25
C ALA A 161 -8.23 5.29 7.08
N ALA A 162 -8.36 5.35 8.41
CA ALA A 162 -7.34 5.88 9.31
C ALA A 162 -6.03 5.08 9.23
N VAL A 163 -6.12 3.74 9.23
CA VAL A 163 -4.96 2.85 9.01
C VAL A 163 -4.29 3.17 7.67
N LYS A 164 -5.09 3.33 6.60
CA LYS A 164 -4.57 3.60 5.26
C LYS A 164 -3.87 4.96 5.16
N VAL A 165 -4.32 5.96 5.93
CA VAL A 165 -3.70 7.30 6.01
C VAL A 165 -2.36 7.24 6.75
N ALA A 166 -2.30 6.53 7.88
CA ALA A 166 -1.10 6.47 8.70
C ALA A 166 0.03 5.63 8.08
N MET A 167 -0.34 4.61 7.31
CA MET A 167 0.58 3.60 6.78
C MET A 167 1.77 4.15 6.00
N PRO A 168 1.61 5.01 4.96
CA PRO A 168 2.73 5.52 4.18
C PRO A 168 3.66 6.40 5.02
N GLN A 169 3.11 7.24 5.88
CA GLN A 169 3.89 8.15 6.72
C GLN A 169 4.80 7.39 7.70
N VAL A 170 4.27 6.35 8.35
CA VAL A 170 5.06 5.54 9.30
C VAL A 170 6.24 4.88 8.61
N LEU A 171 6.01 4.26 7.44
CA LEU A 171 7.10 3.61 6.70
C LEU A 171 8.13 4.63 6.22
N HIS A 172 7.68 5.75 5.65
CA HIS A 172 8.55 6.82 5.18
C HIS A 172 9.46 7.34 6.29
N ASP A 173 8.89 7.75 7.42
CA ASP A 173 9.63 8.40 8.49
C ASP A 173 10.66 7.46 9.13
N VAL A 174 10.28 6.20 9.39
CA VAL A 174 11.20 5.23 9.98
C VAL A 174 12.31 4.87 9.00
N ALA A 175 12.00 4.64 7.73
CA ALA A 175 12.99 4.33 6.69
C ALA A 175 13.96 5.50 6.48
N GLN A 176 13.46 6.75 6.48
CA GLN A 176 14.28 7.95 6.36
C GLN A 176 15.26 8.10 7.52
N ARG A 177 14.78 7.94 8.77
CA ARG A 177 15.64 8.02 9.95
C ARG A 177 16.72 6.94 9.93
N ALA A 178 16.35 5.70 9.56
CA ALA A 178 17.31 4.60 9.41
C ALA A 178 18.34 4.88 8.31
N MET A 179 17.90 5.36 7.15
CA MET A 179 18.77 5.75 6.03
C MET A 179 19.80 6.79 6.47
N HIS A 180 19.35 7.86 7.12
CA HIS A 180 20.25 8.92 7.60
C HIS A 180 21.28 8.41 8.61
N LEU A 181 20.88 7.51 9.50
CA LEU A 181 21.80 6.95 10.49
C LEU A 181 22.89 6.05 9.88
N HIS A 182 22.59 5.45 8.72
CA HIS A 182 23.57 4.67 7.95
C HIS A 182 24.52 5.55 7.11
N GLY A 183 24.19 6.82 6.90
CA GLY A 183 24.98 7.74 6.06
C GLY A 183 25.00 7.32 4.59
N ALA A 184 26.15 7.41 3.91
CA ALA A 184 26.28 7.05 2.50
C ALA A 184 25.84 5.62 2.19
N LEU A 185 26.09 4.66 3.10
CA LEU A 185 25.62 3.29 2.96
C LEU A 185 24.07 3.24 2.90
N GLY A 186 23.38 4.09 3.65
CA GLY A 186 21.92 4.10 3.71
C GLY A 186 21.22 4.46 2.40
N VAL A 187 21.86 5.24 1.53
CA VAL A 187 21.33 5.62 0.21
C VAL A 187 21.80 4.70 -0.91
N SER A 188 22.69 3.74 -0.63
CA SER A 188 23.15 2.75 -1.59
C SER A 188 22.13 1.63 -1.76
N ASP A 189 22.31 0.79 -2.77
CA ASP A 189 21.50 -0.41 -3.02
C ASP A 189 21.85 -1.60 -2.12
N GLU A 190 22.91 -1.47 -1.32
CA GLU A 190 23.27 -2.42 -0.24
C GLU A 190 22.25 -2.40 0.92
N MET A 191 21.51 -1.29 1.08
CA MET A 191 20.49 -1.13 2.11
C MET A 191 19.09 -0.97 1.49
N PRO A 192 18.03 -1.44 2.15
CA PRO A 192 16.68 -1.44 1.56
C PRO A 192 15.95 -0.10 1.70
N PHE A 193 16.51 0.91 2.36
CA PHE A 193 15.76 2.09 2.82
C PHE A 193 15.21 2.94 1.66
N ALA A 194 15.96 3.15 0.60
CA ALA A 194 15.49 3.88 -0.58
C ALA A 194 14.27 3.19 -1.22
N LYS A 195 14.29 1.85 -1.32
CA LYS A 195 13.14 1.08 -1.79
C LYS A 195 11.95 1.15 -0.84
N MET A 196 12.18 1.18 0.47
CA MET A 196 11.12 1.33 1.47
C MET A 196 10.45 2.71 1.39
N MET A 197 11.20 3.79 1.13
CA MET A 197 10.65 5.13 0.94
C MET A 197 9.78 5.20 -0.33
N VAL A 198 10.26 4.64 -1.44
CA VAL A 198 9.46 4.55 -2.67
C VAL A 198 8.21 3.70 -2.48
N ALA A 199 8.33 2.59 -1.73
CA ALA A 199 7.17 1.77 -1.36
C ALA A 199 6.16 2.56 -0.52
N ALA A 200 6.60 3.42 0.40
CA ALA A 200 5.73 4.28 1.19
C ALA A 200 4.90 5.23 0.29
N GLU A 201 5.53 5.86 -0.70
CA GLU A 201 4.83 6.71 -1.67
C GLU A 201 3.80 5.89 -2.48
N SER A 202 4.18 4.71 -2.95
CA SER A 202 3.27 3.80 -3.66
C SER A 202 2.06 3.40 -2.80
N LEU A 203 2.27 3.15 -1.51
CA LEU A 203 1.21 2.85 -0.55
C LEU A 203 0.28 4.05 -0.30
N GLY A 204 0.75 5.28 -0.47
CA GLY A 204 -0.06 6.50 -0.40
C GLY A 204 -1.08 6.62 -1.54
N ILE A 205 -0.85 5.92 -2.66
CA ILE A 205 -1.65 5.99 -3.89
C ILE A 205 -2.49 4.72 -4.08
N ALA A 206 -1.89 3.54 -3.92
CA ALA A 206 -2.54 2.25 -4.14
C ALA A 206 -3.76 2.07 -3.23
N ASP A 207 -4.79 1.39 -3.73
CA ASP A 207 -6.07 1.12 -3.03
C ASP A 207 -6.82 2.38 -2.57
N GLY A 208 -6.57 3.49 -3.23
CA GLY A 208 -7.16 4.81 -2.99
C GLY A 208 -6.15 5.78 -2.35
N ALA A 209 -6.13 6.99 -2.88
CA ALA A 209 -5.22 8.05 -2.44
C ALA A 209 -5.45 8.44 -0.97
N THR A 210 -4.37 8.84 -0.31
CA THR A 210 -4.37 9.26 1.11
C THR A 210 -5.42 10.34 1.38
N GLU A 211 -5.62 11.29 0.46
CA GLU A 211 -6.58 12.38 0.58
C GLU A 211 -8.03 11.88 0.62
N LEU A 212 -8.38 10.88 -0.21
CA LEU A 212 -9.71 10.26 -0.20
C LEU A 212 -9.99 9.55 1.13
N HIS A 213 -8.97 8.93 1.71
CA HIS A 213 -9.09 8.29 3.01
C HIS A 213 -9.20 9.29 4.15
N LYS A 214 -8.47 10.42 4.11
CA LYS A 214 -8.64 11.55 5.05
C LYS A 214 -10.06 12.10 5.02
N MET A 215 -10.62 12.32 3.82
CA MET A 215 -12.03 12.71 3.68
C MET A 215 -12.99 11.68 4.30
N THR A 216 -12.70 10.39 4.13
CA THR A 216 -13.53 9.32 4.70
C THR A 216 -13.48 9.36 6.23
N VAL A 217 -12.31 9.53 6.83
CA VAL A 217 -12.16 9.67 8.28
C VAL A 217 -12.98 10.87 8.78
N ALA A 218 -12.81 12.04 8.18
CA ALA A 218 -13.51 13.25 8.59
C ALA A 218 -15.04 13.08 8.51
N ARG A 219 -15.57 12.68 7.34
CA ARG A 219 -17.02 12.52 7.12
C ARG A 219 -17.67 11.44 7.98
N ARG A 220 -16.92 10.47 8.45
CA ARG A 220 -17.43 9.40 9.33
C ARG A 220 -17.25 9.71 10.81
N THR A 221 -16.59 10.81 11.14
CA THR A 221 -16.43 11.31 12.51
C THR A 221 -17.47 12.38 12.82
N LEU A 222 -17.82 13.22 11.83
CA LEU A 222 -18.91 14.21 11.89
C LEU A 222 -20.27 13.54 11.75
#